data_03cc44fff95bca414119265f4aef7c31
#
_entry.id   03cc44fff95bca414119265f4aef7c31
#
_cell.length_a   1.000
_cell.length_b   1.000
_cell.length_c   1.000
_cell.angle_alpha   90.00
_cell.angle_beta   90.00
_cell.angle_gamma   90.00
#
_symmetry.space_group_name_H-M   'P 1'
#
loop_
_entity.id
_entity.type
_entity.pdbx_description
1 polymer ?
#
loop_
_entity_poly.entity_id
_entity_poly.type
_entity_poly.pdbx_seq_one_letter_code
_entity_poly.pdbx_strand_id
1 'polypeptide(L)'
;FFQAEDGIRDAQESRGLGDVYKRQNYGYAIILLTILVRIVFFPLNQYAFKSMGKMKVLQPEMNRLKELHKNDKQELQKSLMKLYKSEGINPASGCLPILIQIPIFFSLYKLLLLDISMRHAPFIWIWEDLSAKDPVTIFNLFGLLPYNVPSFLEIGLLPLLMGITMFLQQRLNPSPMTDPIQKKIFAFFPFFITIILAPFAAGLILYWTMTNILTIVQQWIILRKTTVKTK
;
A
#
# COMPACT_ATOMS: atom_id res chain seq x y z
N PHE A 1 29.68 26.76 -42.82
CA PHE A 1 28.71 27.60 -42.07
C PHE A 1 27.32 26.94 -41.99
N PHE A 2 26.81 26.35 -43.07
CA PHE A 2 25.49 25.69 -43.12
C PHE A 2 25.38 24.42 -42.22
N GLN A 3 26.44 23.65 -42.07
CA GLN A 3 26.44 22.43 -41.23
C GLN A 3 26.33 22.72 -39.73
N ALA A 4 26.77 23.88 -39.27
CA ALA A 4 26.66 24.27 -37.86
C ALA A 4 25.24 24.67 -37.46
N GLU A 5 24.49 25.30 -38.37
CA GLU A 5 23.10 25.72 -38.13
C GLU A 5 22.15 24.53 -38.09
N ASP A 6 22.36 23.53 -38.96
CA ASP A 6 21.56 22.30 -38.96
C ASP A 6 21.77 21.50 -37.66
N GLY A 7 23.03 21.38 -37.18
CA GLY A 7 23.31 20.74 -35.89
C GLY A 7 22.74 21.47 -34.69
N ILE A 8 22.61 22.80 -34.74
CA ILE A 8 21.98 23.59 -33.65
C ILE A 8 20.45 23.43 -33.71
N ARG A 9 19.85 23.34 -34.88
CA ARG A 9 18.42 23.08 -35.06
C ARG A 9 18.04 21.69 -34.53
N ASP A 10 18.77 20.65 -34.92
CA ASP A 10 18.56 19.30 -34.46
C ASP A 10 18.70 19.19 -32.93
N ALA A 11 19.68 19.92 -32.34
CA ALA A 11 19.85 20.01 -30.91
C ALA A 11 18.72 20.78 -30.22
N GLN A 12 18.14 21.78 -30.84
CA GLN A 12 16.97 22.51 -30.33
C GLN A 12 15.68 21.71 -30.46
N GLU A 13 15.47 21.01 -31.58
CA GLU A 13 14.33 20.10 -31.76
C GLU A 13 14.40 18.93 -30.78
N SER A 14 15.56 18.33 -30.57
CA SER A 14 15.74 17.28 -29.59
C SER A 14 15.54 17.78 -28.16
N ARG A 15 15.89 19.03 -27.83
CA ARG A 15 15.57 19.67 -26.56
C ARG A 15 14.08 19.93 -26.41
N GLY A 16 13.41 20.41 -27.47
CA GLY A 16 11.96 20.65 -27.48
C GLY A 16 11.16 19.36 -27.29
N LEU A 17 11.56 18.26 -27.95
CA LEU A 17 10.99 16.93 -27.74
C LEU A 17 11.30 16.40 -26.35
N GLY A 18 12.50 16.63 -25.82
CA GLY A 18 12.88 16.29 -24.45
C GLY A 18 12.06 17.05 -23.41
N ASP A 19 11.71 18.32 -23.67
CA ASP A 19 10.87 19.12 -22.76
C ASP A 19 9.40 18.69 -22.79
N VAL A 20 8.87 18.26 -23.94
CA VAL A 20 7.54 17.65 -24.04
C VAL A 20 7.50 16.31 -23.31
N TYR A 21 8.54 15.50 -23.42
CA TYR A 21 8.67 14.24 -22.67
C TYR A 21 8.84 14.44 -21.15
N LYS A 22 9.59 15.48 -20.73
CA LYS A 22 9.75 15.86 -19.32
C LYS A 22 8.48 16.40 -18.66
N ARG A 23 7.48 16.81 -19.43
CA ARG A 23 6.19 17.27 -18.90
C ARG A 23 5.23 16.13 -18.54
N GLN A 24 5.56 14.88 -18.87
CA GLN A 24 4.78 13.73 -18.44
C GLN A 24 4.99 13.49 -16.95
N ASN A 25 3.94 13.69 -16.17
CA ASN A 25 4.01 13.49 -14.72
C ASN A 25 3.66 12.04 -14.39
N TYR A 26 4.69 11.20 -14.26
CA TYR A 26 4.55 9.77 -13.95
C TYR A 26 3.89 9.50 -12.60
N GLY A 27 3.99 10.43 -11.64
CA GLY A 27 3.32 10.27 -10.37
C GLY A 27 1.80 10.30 -10.50
N TYR A 28 1.25 11.18 -11.32
CA TYR A 28 -0.18 11.16 -11.65
C TYR A 28 -0.57 9.90 -12.44
N ALA A 29 0.29 9.42 -13.32
CA ALA A 29 0.07 8.15 -14.02
C ALA A 29 -0.01 6.96 -13.04
N ILE A 30 0.88 6.90 -12.05
CA ILE A 30 0.84 5.87 -10.97
C ILE A 30 -0.46 5.98 -10.16
N ILE A 31 -0.89 7.19 -9.81
CA ILE A 31 -2.14 7.41 -9.08
C ILE A 31 -3.34 6.94 -9.91
N LEU A 32 -3.40 7.33 -11.19
CA LEU A 32 -4.45 6.92 -12.10
C LEU A 32 -4.48 5.40 -12.29
N LEU A 33 -3.32 4.79 -12.50
CA LEU A 33 -3.18 3.33 -12.58
C LEU A 33 -3.72 2.67 -11.30
N THR A 34 -3.38 3.21 -10.13
CA THR A 34 -3.87 2.71 -8.85
C THR A 34 -5.39 2.74 -8.77
N ILE A 35 -6.00 3.84 -9.20
CA ILE A 35 -7.46 3.99 -9.25
C ILE A 35 -8.09 2.98 -10.20
N LEU A 36 -7.54 2.82 -11.42
CA LEU A 36 -8.03 1.86 -12.41
C LEU A 36 -7.96 0.42 -11.89
N VAL A 37 -6.83 0.03 -11.33
CA VAL A 37 -6.65 -1.28 -10.69
C VAL A 37 -7.70 -1.49 -9.59
N ARG A 38 -7.96 -0.48 -8.77
CA ARG A 38 -8.97 -0.55 -7.71
C ARG A 38 -10.39 -0.68 -8.24
N ILE A 39 -10.72 -0.03 -9.34
CA ILE A 39 -12.02 -0.16 -9.99
C ILE A 39 -12.20 -1.58 -10.53
N VAL A 40 -11.20 -2.12 -11.23
CA VAL A 40 -11.25 -3.48 -11.79
C VAL A 40 -11.44 -4.53 -10.69
N PHE A 41 -10.69 -4.43 -9.59
CA PHE A 41 -10.77 -5.37 -8.47
C PHE A 41 -11.81 -4.98 -7.40
N PHE A 42 -12.63 -3.96 -7.65
CA PHE A 42 -13.63 -3.49 -6.70
C PHE A 42 -14.58 -4.60 -6.22
N PRO A 43 -15.20 -5.44 -7.09
CA PRO A 43 -16.14 -6.47 -6.65
C PRO A 43 -15.47 -7.51 -5.76
N LEU A 44 -14.24 -7.87 -6.06
CA LEU A 44 -13.47 -8.85 -5.30
C LEU A 44 -13.07 -8.32 -3.92
N ASN A 45 -12.60 -7.08 -3.86
CA ASN A 45 -12.30 -6.40 -2.61
C ASN A 45 -13.57 -6.22 -1.76
N GLN A 46 -14.70 -5.91 -2.38
CA GLN A 46 -15.99 -5.78 -1.68
C GLN A 46 -16.40 -7.10 -1.04
N TYR A 47 -16.22 -8.23 -1.72
CA TYR A 47 -16.48 -9.56 -1.16
C TYR A 47 -15.59 -9.83 0.06
N ALA A 48 -14.29 -9.56 -0.04
CA ALA A 48 -13.33 -9.73 1.04
C ALA A 48 -13.70 -8.87 2.27
N PHE A 49 -14.03 -7.59 2.06
CA PHE A 49 -14.39 -6.67 3.15
C PHE A 49 -15.73 -7.01 3.81
N LYS A 50 -16.72 -7.48 3.05
CA LYS A 50 -17.99 -8.00 3.61
C LYS A 50 -17.75 -9.22 4.49
N SER A 51 -16.91 -10.15 4.06
CA SER A 51 -16.53 -11.33 4.84
C SER A 51 -15.82 -10.93 6.14
N MET A 52 -14.87 -10.00 6.06
CA MET A 52 -14.20 -9.46 7.26
C MET A 52 -15.17 -8.71 8.19
N GLY A 53 -16.14 -7.98 7.65
CA GLY A 53 -17.20 -7.33 8.44
C GLY A 53 -18.04 -8.33 9.23
N LYS A 54 -18.42 -9.45 8.63
CA LYS A 54 -19.12 -10.55 9.31
C LYS A 54 -18.27 -11.16 10.43
N MET A 55 -16.97 -11.37 10.19
CA MET A 55 -16.04 -11.86 11.22
C MET A 55 -15.97 -10.91 12.42
N LYS A 56 -16.09 -9.60 12.23
CA LYS A 56 -16.13 -8.63 13.33
C LYS A 56 -17.36 -8.82 14.23
N VAL A 57 -18.50 -9.13 13.65
CA VAL A 57 -19.75 -9.42 14.41
C VAL A 57 -19.61 -10.70 15.22
N LEU A 58 -18.89 -11.70 14.69
CA LEU A 58 -18.66 -12.98 15.38
C LEU A 58 -17.52 -12.95 16.42
N GLN A 59 -16.86 -11.83 16.59
CA GLN A 59 -15.73 -11.71 17.52
C GLN A 59 -16.05 -12.10 18.97
N PRO A 60 -17.24 -11.76 19.55
CA PRO A 60 -17.59 -12.20 20.90
C PRO A 60 -17.70 -13.72 21.01
N GLU A 61 -18.31 -14.41 20.03
CA GLU A 61 -18.43 -15.86 20.03
C GLU A 61 -17.06 -16.54 19.83
N MET A 62 -16.21 -15.97 18.98
CA MET A 62 -14.82 -16.43 18.83
C MET A 62 -14.04 -16.31 20.16
N ASN A 63 -14.24 -15.24 20.90
CA ASN A 63 -13.60 -15.06 22.20
C ASN A 63 -14.11 -16.08 23.22
N ARG A 64 -15.41 -16.37 23.22
CA ARG A 64 -16.01 -17.42 24.06
C ARG A 64 -15.41 -18.79 23.77
N LEU A 65 -15.28 -19.17 22.50
CA LEU A 65 -14.64 -20.43 22.10
C LEU A 65 -13.17 -20.49 22.54
N LYS A 66 -12.45 -19.37 22.53
CA LYS A 66 -11.07 -19.28 23.01
C LYS A 66 -10.97 -19.54 24.52
N GLU A 67 -11.91 -19.00 25.27
CA GLU A 67 -11.95 -19.22 26.74
C GLU A 67 -12.29 -20.66 27.06
N LEU A 68 -13.20 -21.27 26.29
CA LEU A 68 -13.62 -22.65 26.46
C LEU A 68 -12.48 -23.65 26.17
N HIS A 69 -11.68 -23.38 25.11
CA HIS A 69 -10.62 -24.29 24.65
C HIS A 69 -9.21 -23.71 24.90
N LYS A 70 -8.98 -23.04 26.03
CA LYS A 70 -7.67 -22.42 26.35
C LYS A 70 -6.48 -23.38 26.27
N ASN A 71 -6.69 -24.64 26.67
CA ASN A 71 -5.63 -25.63 26.76
C ASN A 71 -5.55 -26.56 25.55
N ASP A 72 -6.52 -26.52 24.66
CA ASP A 72 -6.55 -27.36 23.44
C ASP A 72 -6.66 -26.52 22.18
N LYS A 73 -5.49 -26.27 21.58
CA LYS A 73 -5.39 -25.49 20.34
C LYS A 73 -6.04 -26.20 19.13
N GLN A 74 -6.04 -27.55 19.12
CA GLN A 74 -6.62 -28.31 18.00
C GLN A 74 -8.14 -28.24 18.04
N GLU A 75 -8.74 -28.43 19.23
CA GLU A 75 -10.18 -28.33 19.39
C GLU A 75 -10.69 -26.90 19.18
N LEU A 76 -9.92 -25.88 19.63
CA LEU A 76 -10.19 -24.49 19.32
C LEU A 76 -10.26 -24.25 17.81
N GLN A 77 -9.27 -24.75 17.06
CA GLN A 77 -9.22 -24.54 15.60
C GLN A 77 -10.38 -25.24 14.89
N LYS A 78 -10.75 -26.45 15.33
CA LYS A 78 -11.92 -27.18 14.80
C LYS A 78 -13.23 -26.43 15.08
N SER A 79 -13.40 -25.94 16.31
CA SER A 79 -14.59 -25.19 16.72
C SER A 79 -14.72 -23.86 15.99
N LEU A 80 -13.62 -23.12 15.78
CA LEU A 80 -13.60 -21.91 14.96
C LEU A 80 -13.94 -22.22 13.49
N MET A 81 -13.42 -23.31 12.94
CA MET A 81 -13.73 -23.71 11.56
C MET A 81 -15.21 -24.12 11.40
N LYS A 82 -15.80 -24.80 12.40
CA LYS A 82 -17.23 -25.09 12.43
C LYS A 82 -18.07 -23.80 12.45
N LEU A 83 -17.69 -22.84 13.32
CA LEU A 83 -18.35 -21.53 13.40
C LEU A 83 -18.28 -20.77 12.08
N TYR A 84 -17.13 -20.73 11.41
CA TYR A 84 -17.01 -20.09 10.11
C TYR A 84 -17.86 -20.75 9.02
N LYS A 85 -17.93 -22.09 9.04
CA LYS A 85 -18.78 -22.84 8.08
C LYS A 85 -20.26 -22.61 8.34
N SER A 86 -20.73 -22.60 9.60
CA SER A 86 -22.15 -22.36 9.92
C SER A 86 -22.61 -20.95 9.52
N GLU A 87 -21.72 -19.97 9.63
CA GLU A 87 -21.99 -18.56 9.30
C GLU A 87 -21.69 -18.21 7.82
N GLY A 88 -21.25 -19.20 7.02
CA GLY A 88 -20.90 -19.00 5.61
C GLY A 88 -19.76 -18.00 5.39
N ILE A 89 -18.79 -17.99 6.30
CA ILE A 89 -17.63 -17.09 6.26
C ILE A 89 -16.39 -17.87 5.83
N ASN A 90 -15.68 -17.32 4.85
CA ASN A 90 -14.39 -17.86 4.44
C ASN A 90 -13.26 -17.01 5.08
N PRO A 91 -12.50 -17.54 6.06
CA PRO A 91 -11.41 -16.79 6.69
C PRO A 91 -10.28 -16.43 5.71
N ALA A 92 -10.09 -17.21 4.63
CA ALA A 92 -9.10 -16.94 3.61
C ALA A 92 -9.45 -15.73 2.72
N SER A 93 -10.70 -15.25 2.74
CA SER A 93 -11.09 -14.07 1.97
C SER A 93 -10.34 -12.80 2.39
N GLY A 94 -9.87 -12.73 3.64
CA GLY A 94 -9.11 -11.60 4.15
C GLY A 94 -7.71 -11.45 3.55
N CYS A 95 -7.07 -12.53 3.09
CA CYS A 95 -5.77 -12.49 2.44
C CYS A 95 -5.84 -12.32 0.92
N LEU A 96 -7.03 -12.45 0.31
CA LEU A 96 -7.22 -12.38 -1.14
C LEU A 96 -6.74 -11.05 -1.76
N PRO A 97 -6.99 -9.86 -1.16
CA PRO A 97 -6.45 -8.61 -1.68
C PRO A 97 -4.92 -8.60 -1.75
N ILE A 98 -4.25 -9.22 -0.79
CA ILE A 98 -2.77 -9.29 -0.74
C ILE A 98 -2.24 -10.16 -1.88
N LEU A 99 -2.87 -11.31 -2.14
CA LEU A 99 -2.46 -12.21 -3.23
C LEU A 99 -2.55 -11.55 -4.60
N ILE A 100 -3.57 -10.72 -4.84
CA ILE A 100 -3.73 -9.95 -6.08
C ILE A 100 -2.69 -8.82 -6.14
N GLN A 101 -2.37 -8.24 -5.00
CA GLN A 101 -1.45 -7.12 -4.90
C GLN A 101 -0.01 -7.49 -5.30
N ILE A 102 0.44 -8.72 -4.98
CA ILE A 102 1.83 -9.17 -5.23
C ILE A 102 2.23 -9.07 -6.71
N PRO A 103 1.47 -9.60 -7.69
CA PRO A 103 1.82 -9.46 -9.10
C PRO A 103 1.87 -8.01 -9.59
N ILE A 104 0.93 -7.18 -9.12
CA ILE A 104 0.84 -5.77 -9.51
C ILE A 104 2.05 -5.00 -8.96
N PHE A 105 2.37 -5.21 -7.69
CA PHE A 105 3.53 -4.63 -7.03
C PHE A 105 4.83 -5.00 -7.75
N PHE A 106 5.00 -6.28 -8.09
CA PHE A 106 6.19 -6.76 -8.76
C PHE A 106 6.32 -6.21 -10.19
N SER A 107 5.20 -6.08 -10.92
CA SER A 107 5.17 -5.49 -12.26
C SER A 107 5.56 -4.01 -12.20
N LEU A 108 5.03 -3.25 -11.26
CA LEU A 108 5.37 -1.83 -11.09
C LEU A 108 6.83 -1.66 -10.63
N TYR A 109 7.32 -2.53 -9.73
CA TYR A 109 8.70 -2.54 -9.31
C TYR A 109 9.65 -2.74 -10.51
N LYS A 110 9.37 -3.72 -11.36
CA LYS A 110 10.14 -3.94 -12.59
C LYS A 110 10.07 -2.74 -13.53
N LEU A 111 8.91 -2.15 -13.71
CA LEU A 111 8.73 -0.97 -14.56
C LEU A 111 9.63 0.18 -14.08
N LEU A 112 9.58 0.51 -12.79
CA LEU A 112 10.39 1.58 -12.20
C LEU A 112 11.90 1.34 -12.30
N LEU A 113 12.34 0.08 -12.29
CA LEU A 113 13.75 -0.26 -12.43
C LEU A 113 14.25 -0.24 -13.88
N LEU A 114 13.41 -0.67 -14.85
CA LEU A 114 13.82 -0.90 -16.23
C LEU A 114 13.52 0.30 -17.14
N ASP A 115 12.51 1.08 -16.81
CA ASP A 115 12.13 2.21 -17.66
C ASP A 115 13.01 3.44 -17.39
N ILE A 116 13.91 3.69 -18.35
CA ILE A 116 14.83 4.84 -18.29
C ILE A 116 14.08 6.17 -18.34
N SER A 117 12.89 6.21 -18.97
CA SER A 117 12.09 7.44 -19.10
C SER A 117 11.52 7.93 -17.78
N MET A 118 11.41 7.04 -16.77
CA MET A 118 10.94 7.38 -15.44
C MET A 118 12.04 7.96 -14.54
N ARG A 119 13.32 7.86 -14.95
CA ARG A 119 14.43 8.42 -14.19
C ARG A 119 14.42 9.95 -14.28
N HIS A 120 14.60 10.60 -13.14
CA HIS A 120 14.56 12.07 -13.00
C HIS A 120 13.25 12.69 -13.51
N ALA A 121 12.16 11.92 -13.53
CA ALA A 121 10.84 12.43 -13.86
C ALA A 121 10.20 13.06 -12.62
N PRO A 122 9.98 14.38 -12.59
CA PRO A 122 9.44 15.09 -11.43
C PRO A 122 7.97 14.73 -11.21
N PHE A 123 7.58 14.64 -9.93
CA PHE A 123 6.18 14.43 -9.55
C PHE A 123 5.56 15.73 -9.02
N ILE A 124 5.71 16.00 -7.75
CA ILE A 124 5.19 17.20 -7.08
C ILE A 124 6.28 17.74 -6.18
N TRP A 125 6.54 19.04 -6.31
CA TRP A 125 7.33 19.90 -5.42
C TRP A 125 8.66 19.31 -4.89
N ILE A 126 8.65 18.22 -4.15
CA ILE A 126 9.80 17.68 -3.41
C ILE A 126 10.35 16.42 -4.07
N TRP A 127 9.50 15.67 -4.76
CA TRP A 127 9.87 14.42 -5.41
C TRP A 127 10.25 14.67 -6.87
N GLU A 128 11.55 14.90 -7.08
CA GLU A 128 12.12 15.14 -8.42
C GLU A 128 12.41 13.85 -9.19
N ASP A 129 12.49 12.72 -8.49
CA ASP A 129 12.74 11.40 -9.07
C ASP A 129 11.95 10.30 -8.34
N LEU A 130 10.94 9.75 -9.03
CA LEU A 130 10.14 8.65 -8.49
C LEU A 130 10.81 7.28 -8.62
N SER A 131 11.88 7.15 -9.42
CA SER A 131 12.64 5.90 -9.56
C SER A 131 13.70 5.75 -8.47
N ALA A 132 14.07 6.84 -7.80
CA ALA A 132 14.98 6.86 -6.65
C ALA A 132 14.24 6.67 -5.32
N LYS A 133 15.00 6.45 -4.25
CA LYS A 133 14.46 6.49 -2.88
C LYS A 133 13.96 7.91 -2.55
N ASP A 134 13.03 8.01 -1.64
CA ASP A 134 12.49 9.29 -1.19
C ASP A 134 13.60 10.14 -0.50
N PRO A 135 13.98 11.32 -1.06
CA PRO A 135 15.02 12.15 -0.51
C PRO A 135 14.57 12.95 0.73
N VAL A 136 13.27 13.02 0.96
CA VAL A 136 12.66 13.87 1.97
C VAL A 136 12.57 13.13 3.28
N THR A 137 13.47 13.38 4.21
CA THR A 137 13.44 12.77 5.54
C THR A 137 12.97 13.77 6.60
N ILE A 138 12.31 13.26 7.64
CA ILE A 138 11.92 14.10 8.79
C ILE A 138 13.16 14.55 9.56
N PHE A 139 14.20 13.73 9.60
CA PHE A 139 15.41 13.97 10.37
C PHE A 139 16.27 15.13 9.82
N ASN A 140 16.18 15.45 8.52
CA ASN A 140 16.81 16.61 7.93
C ASN A 140 15.85 17.79 7.73
N LEU A 141 14.71 17.79 8.45
CA LEU A 141 13.64 18.80 8.33
C LEU A 141 13.22 19.02 6.86
N PHE A 142 12.90 17.92 6.17
CA PHE A 142 12.49 17.95 4.76
C PHE A 142 13.52 18.53 3.79
N GLY A 143 14.82 18.32 4.08
CA GLY A 143 15.92 18.82 3.26
C GLY A 143 16.40 20.22 3.65
N LEU A 144 15.84 20.84 4.68
CA LEU A 144 16.26 22.18 5.16
C LEU A 144 17.59 22.16 5.90
N LEU A 145 17.99 21.03 6.49
CA LEU A 145 19.24 20.89 7.22
C LEU A 145 20.30 20.19 6.36
N PRO A 146 21.47 20.80 6.14
CA PRO A 146 22.50 20.27 5.26
C PRO A 146 23.41 19.24 5.95
N TYR A 147 22.85 18.28 6.70
CA TYR A 147 23.65 17.20 7.26
C TYR A 147 23.20 15.83 6.73
N ASN A 148 24.15 14.92 6.61
CA ASN A 148 23.88 13.55 6.17
C ASN A 148 23.26 12.75 7.33
N VAL A 149 22.03 12.34 7.14
CA VAL A 149 21.34 11.43 8.07
C VAL A 149 21.94 10.03 7.93
N PRO A 150 22.23 9.30 9.02
CA PRO A 150 22.65 7.91 8.93
C PRO A 150 21.64 7.09 8.15
N SER A 151 22.10 6.17 7.29
CA SER A 151 21.26 5.42 6.34
C SER A 151 20.09 4.66 6.97
N PHE A 152 20.22 4.23 8.22
CA PHE A 152 19.14 3.56 8.95
C PHE A 152 18.04 4.50 9.46
N LEU A 153 18.30 5.82 9.51
CA LEU A 153 17.33 6.87 9.85
C LEU A 153 16.79 7.60 8.61
N GLU A 154 17.28 7.27 7.42
CA GLU A 154 16.80 7.84 6.16
C GLU A 154 15.41 7.28 5.78
N ILE A 155 14.44 7.40 6.68
CA ILE A 155 13.05 7.06 6.39
C ILE A 155 12.41 8.28 5.76
N GLY A 156 12.04 8.15 4.49
CA GLY A 156 11.40 9.21 3.72
C GLY A 156 9.98 9.53 4.17
N LEU A 157 9.46 10.65 3.70
CA LEU A 157 8.09 11.07 3.99
C LEU A 157 7.04 10.10 3.42
N LEU A 158 7.23 9.62 2.18
CA LEU A 158 6.32 8.64 1.56
C LEU A 158 6.29 7.31 2.32
N PRO A 159 7.42 6.66 2.68
CA PRO A 159 7.42 5.48 3.54
C PRO A 159 6.70 5.71 4.86
N LEU A 160 6.84 6.89 5.45
CA LEU A 160 6.15 7.23 6.69
C LEU A 160 4.64 7.32 6.52
N LEU A 161 4.19 8.01 5.45
CA LEU A 161 2.77 8.07 5.09
C LEU A 161 2.22 6.69 4.77
N MET A 162 3.00 5.84 4.09
CA MET A 162 2.64 4.45 3.85
C MET A 162 2.44 3.69 5.17
N GLY A 163 3.38 3.80 6.11
CA GLY A 163 3.28 3.15 7.42
C GLY A 163 2.06 3.61 8.22
N ILE A 164 1.79 4.92 8.25
CA ILE A 164 0.61 5.49 8.91
C ILE A 164 -0.67 4.97 8.27
N THR A 165 -0.77 4.98 6.95
CA THR A 165 -1.96 4.47 6.23
C THR A 165 -2.15 2.98 6.43
N MET A 166 -1.07 2.17 6.45
CA MET A 166 -1.14 0.75 6.82
C MET A 166 -1.63 0.54 8.24
N PHE A 167 -1.13 1.30 9.20
CA PHE A 167 -1.57 1.23 10.59
C PHE A 167 -3.06 1.57 10.73
N LEU A 168 -3.52 2.64 10.07
CA LEU A 168 -4.94 3.01 10.05
C LEU A 168 -5.81 1.91 9.42
N GLN A 169 -5.38 1.36 8.29
CA GLN A 169 -6.06 0.26 7.61
C GLN A 169 -6.16 -0.98 8.51
N GLN A 170 -5.09 -1.30 9.22
CA GLN A 170 -5.06 -2.42 10.15
C GLN A 170 -6.03 -2.25 11.31
N ARG A 171 -6.21 -1.02 11.82
CA ARG A 171 -7.20 -0.71 12.86
C ARG A 171 -8.64 -0.88 12.38
N LEU A 172 -8.91 -0.70 11.11
CA LEU A 172 -10.23 -0.94 10.52
C LEU A 172 -10.50 -2.44 10.30
N ASN A 173 -9.46 -3.24 10.12
CA ASN A 173 -9.58 -4.66 9.91
C ASN A 173 -9.67 -5.43 11.24
N PRO A 174 -10.73 -6.23 11.45
CA PRO A 174 -10.75 -7.15 12.58
C PRO A 174 -9.65 -8.20 12.38
N SER A 175 -8.79 -8.34 13.37
CA SER A 175 -7.78 -9.40 13.35
C SER A 175 -8.45 -10.74 13.66
N PRO A 176 -8.48 -11.72 12.75
CA PRO A 176 -9.00 -13.05 13.04
C PRO A 176 -8.06 -13.87 13.91
N MET A 177 -6.92 -13.28 14.29
CA MET A 177 -5.88 -14.00 15.02
C MET A 177 -6.29 -14.27 16.45
N THR A 178 -6.17 -15.55 16.81
CA THR A 178 -6.53 -16.05 18.13
C THR A 178 -5.37 -16.03 19.11
N ASP A 179 -4.15 -16.23 18.60
CA ASP A 179 -2.93 -16.27 19.38
C ASP A 179 -2.43 -14.85 19.75
N PRO A 180 -2.09 -14.57 21.02
CA PRO A 180 -1.58 -13.27 21.45
C PRO A 180 -0.23 -12.90 20.80
N ILE A 181 0.61 -13.91 20.49
CA ILE A 181 1.87 -13.68 19.79
C ILE A 181 1.63 -13.20 18.35
N GLN A 182 0.73 -13.88 17.63
CA GLN A 182 0.35 -13.48 16.28
C GLN A 182 -0.23 -12.07 16.24
N LYS A 183 -1.04 -11.70 17.24
CA LYS A 183 -1.57 -10.33 17.36
C LYS A 183 -0.47 -9.29 17.51
N LYS A 184 0.56 -9.57 18.34
CA LYS A 184 1.70 -8.66 18.49
C LYS A 184 2.49 -8.53 17.19
N ILE A 185 2.83 -9.65 16.55
CA ILE A 185 3.54 -9.65 15.26
C ILE A 185 2.76 -8.83 14.24
N PHE A 186 1.45 -9.05 14.12
CA PHE A 186 0.61 -8.31 13.20
C PHE A 186 0.54 -6.82 13.54
N ALA A 187 0.49 -6.45 14.82
CA ALA A 187 0.49 -5.04 15.25
C ALA A 187 1.79 -4.30 14.88
N PHE A 188 2.94 -4.98 14.90
CA PHE A 188 4.23 -4.43 14.51
C PHE A 188 4.49 -4.45 13.00
N PHE A 189 3.70 -5.20 12.23
CA PHE A 189 3.89 -5.41 10.80
C PHE A 189 3.99 -4.10 9.99
N PRO A 190 3.14 -3.05 10.18
CA PRO A 190 3.27 -1.80 9.46
C PRO A 190 4.62 -1.11 9.67
N PHE A 191 5.13 -1.10 10.91
CA PHE A 191 6.43 -0.50 11.23
C PHE A 191 7.57 -1.27 10.56
N PHE A 192 7.52 -2.60 10.61
CA PHE A 192 8.50 -3.47 9.99
C PHE A 192 8.55 -3.27 8.47
N ILE A 193 7.40 -3.25 7.81
CA ILE A 193 7.30 -3.02 6.36
C ILE A 193 7.77 -1.61 5.98
N THR A 194 7.47 -0.59 6.79
CA THR A 194 7.94 0.78 6.55
C THR A 194 9.46 0.85 6.50
N ILE A 195 10.15 0.20 7.44
CA ILE A 195 11.61 0.18 7.50
C ILE A 195 12.20 -0.59 6.31
N ILE A 196 11.64 -1.77 5.98
CA ILE A 196 12.12 -2.59 4.87
C ILE A 196 11.94 -1.89 3.53
N LEU A 197 10.82 -1.20 3.33
CA LEU A 197 10.50 -0.56 2.06
C LEU A 197 11.03 0.87 1.94
N ALA A 198 11.53 1.47 3.02
CA ALA A 198 12.11 2.81 2.99
C ALA A 198 13.19 3.03 1.90
N PRO A 199 14.09 2.07 1.60
CA PRO A 199 15.10 2.22 0.55
C PRO A 199 14.57 2.01 -0.88
N PHE A 200 13.29 1.63 -1.06
CA PHE A 200 12.72 1.39 -2.38
C PHE A 200 12.35 2.69 -3.11
N ALA A 201 12.13 2.57 -4.42
CA ALA A 201 11.76 3.68 -5.28
C ALA A 201 10.50 4.42 -4.77
N ALA A 202 10.55 5.75 -4.73
CA ALA A 202 9.47 6.61 -4.22
C ALA A 202 8.13 6.36 -4.94
N GLY A 203 8.16 6.09 -6.26
CA GLY A 203 6.98 5.74 -7.06
C GLY A 203 6.28 4.46 -6.60
N LEU A 204 7.03 3.45 -6.14
CA LEU A 204 6.49 2.21 -5.59
C LEU A 204 5.78 2.46 -4.25
N ILE A 205 6.38 3.27 -3.40
CA ILE A 205 5.82 3.66 -2.12
C ILE A 205 4.59 4.55 -2.30
N LEU A 206 4.61 5.46 -3.28
CA LEU A 206 3.45 6.26 -3.68
C LEU A 206 2.27 5.38 -4.08
N TYR A 207 2.51 4.39 -4.96
CA TYR A 207 1.51 3.41 -5.35
C TYR A 207 0.90 2.70 -4.12
N TRP A 208 1.74 2.22 -3.20
CA TRP A 208 1.26 1.53 -2.00
C TRP A 208 0.47 2.44 -1.07
N THR A 209 0.95 3.67 -0.85
CA THR A 209 0.26 4.67 -0.03
C THR A 209 -1.12 4.99 -0.59
N MET A 210 -1.22 5.25 -1.91
CA MET A 210 -2.51 5.48 -2.57
C MET A 210 -3.42 4.26 -2.51
N THR A 211 -2.86 3.07 -2.67
CA THR A 211 -3.57 1.81 -2.50
C THR A 211 -4.19 1.68 -1.11
N ASN A 212 -3.44 2.01 -0.06
CA ASN A 212 -3.93 1.99 1.32
C ASN A 212 -5.04 3.03 1.54
N ILE A 213 -4.86 4.26 1.06
CA ILE A 213 -5.86 5.33 1.18
C ILE A 213 -7.19 4.91 0.54
N LEU A 214 -7.15 4.43 -0.71
CA LEU A 214 -8.34 3.96 -1.42
C LEU A 214 -8.99 2.77 -0.71
N THR A 215 -8.18 1.87 -0.11
CA THR A 215 -8.68 0.75 0.69
C THR A 215 -9.41 1.23 1.93
N ILE A 216 -8.84 2.18 2.66
CA ILE A 216 -9.45 2.77 3.86
C ILE A 216 -10.80 3.40 3.51
N VAL A 217 -10.87 4.18 2.43
CA VAL A 217 -12.11 4.80 1.97
C VAL A 217 -13.15 3.74 1.61
N GLN A 218 -12.76 2.72 0.84
CA GLN A 218 -13.66 1.62 0.46
C GLN A 218 -14.17 0.86 1.69
N GLN A 219 -13.31 0.51 2.62
CA GLN A 219 -13.68 -0.18 3.86
C GLN A 219 -14.63 0.65 4.72
N TRP A 220 -14.35 1.93 4.87
CA TRP A 220 -15.19 2.82 5.64
C TRP A 220 -16.61 2.93 5.07
N ILE A 221 -16.74 3.04 3.73
CA ILE A 221 -18.05 3.06 3.06
C ILE A 221 -18.80 1.74 3.28
N ILE A 222 -18.12 0.60 3.15
CA ILE A 222 -18.74 -0.73 3.31
C ILE A 222 -19.17 -0.97 4.76
N LEU A 223 -18.31 -0.65 5.73
CA LEU A 223 -18.61 -0.82 7.15
C LEU A 223 -19.80 0.02 7.59
N ARG A 224 -19.89 1.28 7.14
CA ARG A 224 -21.07 2.14 7.41
C ARG A 224 -22.35 1.52 6.88
N LYS A 225 -22.37 1.00 5.65
CA LYS A 225 -23.54 0.36 5.06
C LYS A 225 -23.96 -0.93 5.76
N THR A 226 -23.01 -1.66 6.35
CA THR A 226 -23.26 -2.92 7.06
C THR A 226 -23.83 -2.68 8.44
N THR A 227 -23.35 -1.66 9.15
CA THR A 227 -23.84 -1.31 10.51
C THR A 227 -25.26 -0.72 10.51
N VAL A 228 -25.66 -0.07 9.42
CA VAL A 228 -27.02 0.48 9.28
C VAL A 228 -28.07 -0.62 9.02
N LYS A 229 -27.68 -1.78 8.48
CA LYS A 229 -28.61 -2.89 8.21
C LYS A 229 -28.86 -3.81 9.41
N THR A 230 -28.11 -3.67 10.50
CA THR A 230 -28.26 -4.46 11.74
C THR A 230 -29.02 -3.73 12.85
N LYS A 231 -29.54 -2.55 12.59
CA LYS A 231 -30.55 -1.84 13.39
C LYS A 231 -31.92 -1.95 12.71
#